data_8eea2df3d74dd182a4e92a9ad0d20397
#
_entry.id   8eea2df3d74dd182a4e92a9ad0d20397
#
_cell.length_a   1.000
_cell.length_b   1.000
_cell.length_c   1.000
_cell.angle_alpha   90.00
_cell.angle_beta   90.00
_cell.angle_gamma   90.00
#
_symmetry.space_group_name_H-M   'P 1'
#
loop_
_entity.id
_entity.type
_entity.pdbx_description
1 polymer ?
#
loop_
_entity_poly.entity_id
_entity_poly.type
_entity_poly.pdbx_seq_one_letter_code
_entity_poly.pdbx_strand_id
1 'polypeptide(L)'
;MNQQLQKESKAPLLLEGLGEAFITFFKIGIFTLGGGYAMIPLIEEEVVNRHRWVSKDEMLDLIAVAQSCPGVFAINTAIFIGYKLNKVRGALATTLGTALPSFIIILAIAMFFHQFEDNHVVAAMFQGIRPAVVALIAVPTFNMGKRAKLNKFTIWIPIVSALLIWLMGVSPIWIIIAAGIGGYIYGRIAA
;
A
#
# COMPACT_ATOMS: atom_id res chain seq x y z
N MET A 1 -20.60 -5.18 33.24
CA MET A 1 -19.34 -5.93 32.93
C MET A 1 -18.73 -5.53 31.61
N ASN A 2 -19.50 -5.04 30.63
CA ASN A 2 -18.96 -4.65 29.30
C ASN A 2 -18.31 -3.24 29.21
N GLN A 3 -18.54 -2.36 30.20
CA GLN A 3 -17.93 -1.01 30.19
C GLN A 3 -16.51 -0.96 30.78
N GLN A 4 -16.10 -1.95 31.55
CA GLN A 4 -14.75 -2.01 32.08
C GLN A 4 -13.75 -2.55 31.07
N LEU A 5 -14.14 -3.44 30.18
CA LEU A 5 -13.28 -3.96 29.10
C LEU A 5 -12.97 -2.92 28.02
N GLN A 6 -13.82 -1.90 27.84
CA GLN A 6 -13.56 -0.78 26.92
C GLN A 6 -12.61 0.29 27.50
N LYS A 7 -12.39 0.28 28.82
CA LYS A 7 -11.55 1.29 29.48
C LYS A 7 -10.07 0.92 29.52
N GLU A 8 -9.73 -0.35 29.34
CA GLU A 8 -8.33 -0.83 29.34
C GLU A 8 -7.61 -0.61 28.00
N SER A 9 -8.33 -0.33 26.92
CA SER A 9 -7.76 -0.06 25.58
C SER A 9 -7.21 1.38 25.39
N LYS A 10 -7.14 2.23 26.43
CA LYS A 10 -6.82 3.66 26.29
C LYS A 10 -5.63 4.16 27.12
N ALA A 11 -4.69 3.30 27.48
CA ALA A 11 -3.43 3.83 28.01
C ALA A 11 -2.62 4.43 26.82
N PRO A 12 -2.28 5.74 26.85
CA PRO A 12 -1.34 6.26 25.85
C PRO A 12 -0.04 5.47 26.01
N LEU A 13 0.41 4.87 24.90
CA LEU A 13 1.69 4.18 24.88
C LEU A 13 2.77 5.15 25.36
N LEU A 14 3.34 4.90 26.53
CA LEU A 14 4.53 5.59 27.04
C LEU A 14 5.67 5.38 26.02
N LEU A 15 6.80 6.04 26.19
CA LEU A 15 7.95 5.95 25.29
C LEU A 15 8.38 4.51 24.95
N GLU A 16 8.19 3.57 25.88
CA GLU A 16 8.41 2.13 25.68
C GLU A 16 7.51 1.54 24.57
N GLY A 17 6.25 1.96 24.50
CA GLY A 17 5.32 1.50 23.47
C GLY A 17 5.57 2.09 22.08
N LEU A 18 6.29 3.23 21.97
CA LEU A 18 6.70 3.77 20.67
C LEU A 18 7.75 2.90 19.99
N GLY A 19 8.71 2.40 20.78
CA GLY A 19 9.72 1.46 20.30
C GLY A 19 9.10 0.15 19.81
N GLU A 20 8.13 -0.37 20.56
CA GLU A 20 7.38 -1.57 20.19
C GLU A 20 6.59 -1.37 18.90
N ALA A 21 5.88 -0.24 18.76
CA ALA A 21 5.17 0.12 17.54
C ALA A 21 6.12 0.25 16.34
N PHE A 22 7.26 0.91 16.51
CA PHE A 22 8.28 1.01 15.47
C PHE A 22 8.79 -0.37 15.02
N ILE A 23 9.18 -1.24 15.96
CA ILE A 23 9.72 -2.58 15.66
C ILE A 23 8.66 -3.46 14.98
N THR A 24 7.42 -3.40 15.45
CA THR A 24 6.31 -4.15 14.84
C THR A 24 6.10 -3.74 13.39
N PHE A 25 6.02 -2.44 13.13
CA PHE A 25 5.85 -1.93 11.77
C PHE A 25 7.11 -2.10 10.91
N PHE A 26 8.28 -2.12 11.51
CA PHE A 26 9.54 -2.45 10.83
C PHE A 26 9.55 -3.90 10.34
N LYS A 27 9.11 -4.85 11.17
CA LYS A 27 8.94 -6.25 10.77
C LYS A 27 7.92 -6.39 9.64
N ILE A 28 6.76 -5.73 9.77
CA ILE A 28 5.74 -5.72 8.72
C ILE A 28 6.33 -5.18 7.41
N GLY A 29 7.10 -4.09 7.46
CA GLY A 29 7.76 -3.49 6.29
C GLY A 29 8.76 -4.43 5.60
N ILE A 30 9.54 -5.21 6.35
CA ILE A 30 10.47 -6.20 5.80
C ILE A 30 9.73 -7.32 5.07
N PHE A 31 8.68 -7.86 5.69
CA PHE A 31 7.98 -9.04 5.16
C PHE A 31 6.95 -8.71 4.10
N THR A 32 6.72 -7.44 3.81
CA THR A 32 5.76 -7.03 2.78
C THR A 32 6.38 -7.06 1.39
N LEU A 33 6.34 -8.22 0.78
CA LEU A 33 6.64 -8.42 -0.63
C LEU A 33 5.30 -8.55 -1.39
N GLY A 34 4.94 -7.58 -2.22
CA GLY A 34 3.74 -7.72 -3.06
C GLY A 34 2.69 -6.60 -2.99
N GLY A 35 3.03 -5.47 -2.37
CA GLY A 35 2.20 -4.27 -2.38
C GLY A 35 1.34 -4.07 -1.11
N GLY A 36 0.77 -2.86 -0.98
CA GLY A 36 0.12 -2.40 0.25
C GLY A 36 -1.04 -3.27 0.74
N TYR A 37 -1.79 -3.88 -0.17
CA TYR A 37 -2.89 -4.78 0.21
C TYR A 37 -2.42 -6.11 0.81
N ALA A 38 -1.22 -6.58 0.44
CA ALA A 38 -0.64 -7.80 1.02
C ALA A 38 -0.24 -7.60 2.50
N MET A 39 -0.10 -6.35 2.95
CA MET A 39 0.19 -6.03 4.34
C MET A 39 -1.02 -6.16 5.26
N ILE A 40 -2.24 -6.06 4.75
CA ILE A 40 -3.45 -6.02 5.60
C ILE A 40 -3.51 -7.20 6.57
N PRO A 41 -3.35 -8.46 6.13
CA PRO A 41 -3.39 -9.60 7.05
C PRO A 41 -2.27 -9.56 8.10
N LEU A 42 -1.06 -9.09 7.72
CA LEU A 42 0.07 -8.97 8.64
C LEU A 42 -0.18 -7.87 9.68
N ILE A 43 -0.73 -6.74 9.27
CA ILE A 43 -1.08 -5.64 10.17
C ILE A 43 -2.20 -6.09 11.10
N GLU A 44 -3.25 -6.76 10.59
CA GLU A 44 -4.36 -7.28 11.40
C GLU A 44 -3.84 -8.27 12.45
N GLU A 45 -2.97 -9.20 12.08
CA GLU A 45 -2.39 -10.17 12.99
C GLU A 45 -1.59 -9.51 14.11
N GLU A 46 -0.71 -8.57 13.78
CA GLU A 46 0.13 -7.91 14.79
C GLU A 46 -0.67 -6.90 15.63
N VAL A 47 -1.51 -6.07 15.02
CA VAL A 47 -2.15 -4.92 15.68
C VAL A 47 -3.44 -5.31 16.41
N VAL A 48 -4.23 -6.25 15.85
CA VAL A 48 -5.51 -6.68 16.41
C VAL A 48 -5.34 -7.92 17.30
N ASN A 49 -4.72 -8.98 16.76
CA ASN A 49 -4.68 -10.27 17.47
C ASN A 49 -3.59 -10.31 18.52
N ARG A 50 -2.37 -9.87 18.20
CA ARG A 50 -1.19 -10.00 19.05
C ARG A 50 -1.09 -8.91 20.10
N HIS A 51 -1.05 -7.66 19.67
CA HIS A 51 -0.89 -6.51 20.55
C HIS A 51 -2.22 -5.94 21.05
N ARG A 52 -3.33 -6.24 20.40
CA ARG A 52 -4.67 -5.74 20.74
C ARG A 52 -4.74 -4.21 20.85
N TRP A 53 -3.94 -3.53 20.05
CA TRP A 53 -3.91 -2.07 20.01
C TRP A 53 -5.19 -1.47 19.44
N VAL A 54 -5.84 -2.21 18.54
CA VAL A 54 -7.04 -1.78 17.82
C VAL A 54 -8.00 -2.98 17.77
N SER A 55 -9.30 -2.72 17.89
CA SER A 55 -10.32 -3.75 17.68
C SER A 55 -10.46 -4.08 16.18
N LYS A 56 -11.09 -5.21 15.87
CA LYS A 56 -11.31 -5.63 14.49
C LYS A 56 -12.16 -4.64 13.70
N ASP A 57 -13.21 -4.12 14.31
CA ASP A 57 -14.12 -3.14 13.69
C ASP A 57 -13.38 -1.82 13.43
N GLU A 58 -12.62 -1.35 14.40
CA GLU A 58 -11.79 -0.15 14.25
C GLU A 58 -10.71 -0.33 13.15
N MET A 59 -10.15 -1.53 13.00
CA MET A 59 -9.18 -1.82 11.94
C MET A 59 -9.84 -1.70 10.55
N LEU A 60 -11.07 -2.16 10.38
CA LEU A 60 -11.81 -2.01 9.13
C LEU A 60 -12.05 -0.54 8.80
N ASP A 61 -12.43 0.28 9.79
CA ASP A 61 -12.61 1.71 9.61
C ASP A 61 -11.30 2.41 9.21
N LEU A 62 -10.19 2.08 9.88
CA LEU A 62 -8.87 2.63 9.57
C LEU A 62 -8.42 2.27 8.14
N ILE A 63 -8.68 1.03 7.71
CA ILE A 63 -8.41 0.58 6.34
C ILE A 63 -9.25 1.37 5.33
N ALA A 64 -10.54 1.57 5.59
CA ALA A 64 -11.42 2.33 4.71
C ALA A 64 -10.96 3.79 4.55
N VAL A 65 -10.56 4.42 5.67
CA VAL A 65 -10.01 5.79 5.65
C VAL A 65 -8.67 5.82 4.91
N ALA A 66 -7.77 4.86 5.16
CA ALA A 66 -6.47 4.78 4.49
C ALA A 66 -6.60 4.62 2.97
N GLN A 67 -7.62 3.88 2.50
CA GLN A 67 -7.92 3.72 1.08
C GLN A 67 -8.48 5.02 0.44
N SER A 68 -9.15 5.85 1.21
CA SER A 68 -9.72 7.11 0.74
C SER A 68 -8.68 8.22 0.62
N CYS A 69 -7.54 8.06 1.28
CA CYS A 69 -6.46 9.05 1.24
C CYS A 69 -5.52 8.80 0.05
N PRO A 70 -5.14 9.86 -0.70
CA PRO A 70 -4.15 9.72 -1.75
C PRO A 70 -2.79 9.37 -1.15
N GLY A 71 -2.05 8.44 -1.79
CA GLY A 71 -0.71 8.03 -1.36
C GLY A 71 -0.54 6.52 -1.27
N VAL A 72 0.58 6.12 -0.66
CA VAL A 72 0.91 4.70 -0.48
C VAL A 72 0.04 4.13 0.63
N PHE A 73 -0.84 3.19 0.29
CA PHE A 73 -1.80 2.59 1.22
C PHE A 73 -1.16 2.08 2.52
N ALA A 74 -0.01 1.40 2.40
CA ALA A 74 0.73 0.88 3.55
C ALA A 74 1.15 1.99 4.54
N ILE A 75 1.65 3.11 4.01
CA ILE A 75 2.07 4.27 4.80
C ILE A 75 0.84 4.95 5.44
N ASN A 76 -0.23 5.14 4.67
CA ASN A 76 -1.47 5.72 5.20
C ASN A 76 -2.01 4.88 6.36
N THR A 77 -2.05 3.56 6.21
CA THR A 77 -2.50 2.64 7.29
C THR A 77 -1.61 2.74 8.52
N ALA A 78 -0.28 2.77 8.33
CA ALA A 78 0.67 2.94 9.43
C ALA A 78 0.48 4.29 10.16
N ILE A 79 0.26 5.39 9.41
CA ILE A 79 -0.01 6.72 9.98
C ILE A 79 -1.27 6.68 10.85
N PHE A 80 -2.38 6.14 10.35
CA PHE A 80 -3.65 6.15 11.09
C PHE A 80 -3.58 5.28 12.34
N ILE A 81 -3.00 4.09 12.25
CA ILE A 81 -2.81 3.22 13.42
C ILE A 81 -1.89 3.90 14.43
N GLY A 82 -0.74 4.39 13.99
CA GLY A 82 0.20 5.07 14.86
C GLY A 82 -0.37 6.33 15.51
N TYR A 83 -1.14 7.11 14.76
CA TYR A 83 -1.81 8.30 15.30
C TYR A 83 -2.84 7.93 16.38
N LYS A 84 -3.54 6.83 16.20
CA LYS A 84 -4.46 6.32 17.22
C LYS A 84 -3.74 5.89 18.48
N LEU A 85 -2.57 5.28 18.36
CA LEU A 85 -1.77 4.80 19.49
C LEU A 85 -1.19 5.95 20.31
N ASN A 86 -0.48 6.88 19.68
CA ASN A 86 0.20 7.98 20.36
C ASN A 86 0.27 9.26 19.50
N LYS A 87 -0.85 9.68 18.93
CA LYS A 87 -0.94 10.91 18.15
C LYS A 87 0.20 11.00 17.10
N VAL A 88 0.80 12.17 16.96
CA VAL A 88 1.87 12.44 16.00
C VAL A 88 3.12 11.58 16.24
N ARG A 89 3.50 11.34 17.49
CA ARG A 89 4.67 10.51 17.82
C ARG A 89 4.48 9.06 17.40
N GLY A 90 3.28 8.51 17.64
CA GLY A 90 2.93 7.18 17.19
C GLY A 90 2.93 7.08 15.67
N ALA A 91 2.32 8.05 14.97
CA ALA A 91 2.31 8.10 13.52
C ALA A 91 3.72 8.14 12.92
N LEU A 92 4.62 8.94 13.49
CA LEU A 92 6.02 8.98 13.05
C LEU A 92 6.73 7.64 13.27
N ALA A 93 6.56 7.02 14.45
CA ALA A 93 7.20 5.75 14.76
C ALA A 93 6.76 4.63 13.78
N THR A 94 5.46 4.46 13.58
CA THR A 94 4.92 3.42 12.69
C THR A 94 5.26 3.68 11.22
N THR A 95 5.21 4.94 10.78
CA THR A 95 5.56 5.32 9.40
C THR A 95 7.02 5.08 9.10
N LEU A 96 7.91 5.51 9.99
CA LEU A 96 9.35 5.26 9.86
C LEU A 96 9.63 3.75 9.92
N GLY A 97 8.96 3.03 10.83
CA GLY A 97 9.06 1.57 10.89
C GLY A 97 8.72 0.91 9.55
N THR A 98 7.62 1.32 8.92
CA THR A 98 7.19 0.75 7.64
C THR A 98 8.11 1.13 6.47
N ALA A 99 8.59 2.38 6.41
CA ALA A 99 9.35 2.90 5.27
C ALA A 99 10.84 2.55 5.32
N LEU A 100 11.45 2.54 6.50
CA LEU A 100 12.90 2.35 6.65
C LEU A 100 13.43 1.04 6.09
N PRO A 101 12.80 -0.13 6.28
CA PRO A 101 13.30 -1.37 5.71
C PRO A 101 13.47 -1.29 4.19
N SER A 102 12.43 -0.86 3.50
CA SER A 102 12.47 -0.70 2.04
C SER A 102 13.52 0.31 1.59
N PHE A 103 13.62 1.44 2.30
CA PHE A 103 14.64 2.45 2.03
C PHE A 103 16.06 1.90 2.18
N ILE A 104 16.34 1.21 3.30
CA ILE A 104 17.67 0.64 3.58
C ILE A 104 18.02 -0.43 2.55
N ILE A 105 17.09 -1.32 2.21
CA ILE A 105 17.32 -2.40 1.23
C ILE A 105 17.62 -1.79 -0.15
N ILE A 106 16.81 -0.82 -0.60
CA ILE A 106 17.00 -0.18 -1.91
C ILE A 106 18.32 0.59 -1.93
N LEU A 107 18.65 1.32 -0.86
CA LEU A 107 19.91 2.05 -0.75
C LEU A 107 21.12 1.10 -0.77
N ALA A 108 21.05 0.01 -0.01
CA ALA A 108 22.10 -1.01 -0.01
C ALA A 108 22.29 -1.61 -1.40
N ILE A 109 21.21 -2.00 -2.07
CA ILE A 109 21.28 -2.52 -3.44
C ILE A 109 21.90 -1.47 -4.36
N ALA A 110 21.46 -0.21 -4.30
CA ALA A 110 21.97 0.86 -5.18
C ALA A 110 23.47 1.11 -4.98
N MET A 111 23.96 1.10 -3.73
CA MET A 111 25.38 1.30 -3.44
C MET A 111 26.27 0.15 -3.96
N PHE A 112 25.79 -1.09 -3.85
CA PHE A 112 26.56 -2.26 -4.27
C PHE A 112 26.35 -2.60 -5.74
N PHE A 113 25.24 -2.18 -6.34
CA PHE A 113 24.86 -2.54 -7.71
C PHE A 113 25.93 -2.16 -8.74
N HIS A 114 26.49 -0.95 -8.62
CA HIS A 114 27.51 -0.45 -9.56
C HIS A 114 28.78 -1.31 -9.62
N GLN A 115 29.10 -2.05 -8.54
CA GLN A 115 30.27 -2.94 -8.51
C GLN A 115 30.00 -4.30 -9.19
N PHE A 116 28.74 -4.65 -9.39
CA PHE A 116 28.30 -5.96 -9.89
C PHE A 116 27.54 -5.86 -11.22
N GLU A 117 27.36 -4.66 -11.75
CA GLU A 117 26.59 -4.38 -12.97
C GLU A 117 27.10 -5.21 -14.16
N ASP A 118 28.42 -5.33 -14.31
CA ASP A 118 29.07 -6.07 -15.39
C ASP A 118 29.20 -7.59 -15.11
N ASN A 119 28.76 -8.06 -13.95
CA ASN A 119 28.86 -9.47 -13.61
C ASN A 119 27.77 -10.29 -14.31
N HIS A 120 28.19 -11.22 -15.17
CA HIS A 120 27.29 -12.09 -15.94
C HIS A 120 26.28 -12.86 -15.07
N VAL A 121 26.66 -13.28 -13.86
CA VAL A 121 25.77 -13.99 -12.94
C VAL A 121 24.68 -13.07 -12.43
N VAL A 122 25.03 -11.83 -12.07
CA VAL A 122 24.07 -10.82 -11.61
C VAL A 122 23.11 -10.43 -12.75
N ALA A 123 23.62 -10.22 -13.95
CA ALA A 123 22.80 -9.97 -15.13
C ALA A 123 21.82 -11.11 -15.42
N ALA A 124 22.25 -12.37 -15.30
CA ALA A 124 21.39 -13.53 -15.47
C ALA A 124 20.29 -13.62 -14.37
N MET A 125 20.64 -13.30 -13.12
CA MET A 125 19.66 -13.22 -12.03
C MET A 125 18.58 -12.17 -12.30
N PHE A 126 18.96 -10.96 -12.75
CA PHE A 126 18.01 -9.92 -13.11
C PHE A 126 17.12 -10.31 -14.29
N GLN A 127 17.67 -11.00 -15.30
CA GLN A 127 16.85 -11.54 -16.39
C GLN A 127 15.82 -12.55 -15.90
N GLY A 128 16.17 -13.39 -14.92
CA GLY A 128 15.24 -14.34 -14.29
C GLY A 128 14.14 -13.66 -13.46
N ILE A 129 14.43 -12.50 -12.85
CA ILE A 129 13.47 -11.77 -12.01
C ILE A 129 12.45 -10.97 -12.86
N ARG A 130 12.82 -10.53 -14.07
CA ARG A 130 11.93 -9.73 -14.94
C ARG A 130 10.53 -10.34 -15.13
N PRO A 131 10.36 -11.64 -15.46
CA PRO A 131 9.03 -12.24 -15.60
C PRO A 131 8.22 -12.22 -14.29
N ALA A 132 8.89 -12.38 -13.13
CA ALA A 132 8.24 -12.31 -11.82
C ALA A 132 7.69 -10.91 -11.52
N VAL A 133 8.44 -9.86 -11.88
CA VAL A 133 7.98 -8.46 -11.75
C VAL A 133 6.76 -8.20 -12.63
N VAL A 134 6.76 -8.71 -13.86
CA VAL A 134 5.59 -8.61 -14.76
C VAL A 134 4.38 -9.29 -14.12
N ALA A 135 4.53 -10.48 -13.56
CA ALA A 135 3.46 -11.18 -12.87
C ALA A 135 2.94 -10.43 -11.64
N LEU A 136 3.84 -9.83 -10.84
CA LEU A 136 3.49 -9.01 -9.67
C LEU A 136 2.64 -7.78 -10.04
N ILE A 137 2.81 -7.22 -11.22
CA ILE A 137 2.01 -6.10 -11.73
C ILE A 137 0.72 -6.61 -12.39
N ALA A 138 0.80 -7.67 -13.17
CA ALA A 138 -0.32 -8.19 -13.93
C ALA A 138 -1.45 -8.75 -13.05
N VAL A 139 -1.10 -9.48 -11.97
CA VAL A 139 -2.11 -10.11 -11.09
C VAL A 139 -2.99 -9.08 -10.38
N PRO A 140 -2.48 -8.05 -9.69
CA PRO A 140 -3.31 -6.99 -9.12
C PRO A 140 -4.14 -6.26 -10.17
N THR A 141 -3.54 -5.92 -11.32
CA THR A 141 -4.23 -5.24 -12.42
C THR A 141 -5.43 -6.05 -12.91
N PHE A 142 -5.25 -7.35 -13.12
CA PHE A 142 -6.33 -8.25 -13.52
C PHE A 142 -7.43 -8.37 -12.47
N ASN A 143 -7.06 -8.45 -11.19
CA ASN A 143 -8.01 -8.50 -10.09
C ASN A 143 -8.80 -7.19 -9.94
N MET A 144 -8.16 -6.03 -10.15
CA MET A 144 -8.84 -4.74 -10.20
C MET A 144 -9.81 -4.65 -11.38
N GLY A 145 -9.40 -5.12 -12.56
CA GLY A 145 -10.26 -5.20 -13.73
C GLY A 145 -11.53 -6.03 -13.49
N LYS A 146 -11.40 -7.19 -12.82
CA LYS A 146 -12.55 -8.01 -12.41
C LYS A 146 -13.49 -7.30 -11.44
N ARG A 147 -12.94 -6.58 -10.45
CA ARG A 147 -13.72 -5.82 -9.46
C ARG A 147 -14.44 -4.62 -10.06
N ALA A 148 -13.86 -4.00 -11.06
CA ALA A 148 -14.44 -2.85 -11.77
C ALA A 148 -15.69 -3.18 -12.60
N LYS A 149 -16.12 -4.46 -12.64
CA LYS A 149 -17.32 -4.92 -13.38
C LYS A 149 -17.35 -4.35 -14.79
N LEU A 150 -16.23 -4.44 -15.51
CA LEU A 150 -16.11 -3.93 -16.87
C LEU A 150 -17.17 -4.55 -17.79
N ASN A 151 -18.02 -3.73 -18.37
CA ASN A 151 -18.98 -4.15 -19.37
C ASN A 151 -18.31 -4.15 -20.76
N LYS A 152 -18.90 -4.84 -21.74
CA LYS A 152 -18.39 -4.91 -23.12
C LYS A 152 -18.12 -3.54 -23.75
N PHE A 153 -18.88 -2.51 -23.35
CA PHE A 153 -18.67 -1.13 -23.79
C PHE A 153 -17.60 -0.38 -23.01
N THR A 154 -17.31 -0.77 -21.76
CA THR A 154 -16.35 -0.07 -20.90
C THR A 154 -14.94 -0.67 -21.02
N ILE A 155 -14.81 -1.89 -21.55
CA ILE A 155 -13.52 -2.57 -21.70
C ILE A 155 -12.58 -1.85 -22.71
N TRP A 156 -13.14 -1.06 -23.61
CA TRP A 156 -12.36 -0.27 -24.56
C TRP A 156 -11.57 0.88 -23.88
N ILE A 157 -12.08 1.40 -22.77
CA ILE A 157 -11.45 2.52 -22.06
C ILE A 157 -10.04 2.16 -21.58
N PRO A 158 -9.81 1.07 -20.82
CA PRO A 158 -8.45 0.70 -20.40
C PRO A 158 -7.56 0.30 -21.59
N ILE A 159 -8.10 -0.31 -22.65
CA ILE A 159 -7.33 -0.70 -23.83
C ILE A 159 -6.84 0.55 -24.58
N VAL A 160 -7.73 1.50 -24.84
CA VAL A 160 -7.39 2.76 -25.52
C VAL A 160 -6.43 3.58 -24.65
N SER A 161 -6.66 3.63 -23.33
CA SER A 161 -5.76 4.31 -22.40
C SER A 161 -4.34 3.72 -22.42
N ALA A 162 -4.24 2.40 -22.41
CA ALA A 162 -2.95 1.70 -22.50
C ALA A 162 -2.23 1.98 -23.81
N LEU A 163 -2.95 1.96 -24.94
CA LEU A 163 -2.39 2.28 -26.27
C LEU A 163 -1.93 3.75 -26.35
N LEU A 164 -2.70 4.69 -25.83
CA LEU A 164 -2.33 6.11 -25.80
C LEU A 164 -1.06 6.36 -24.98
N ILE A 165 -0.94 5.69 -23.83
CA ILE A 165 0.28 5.80 -23.01
C ILE A 165 1.47 5.19 -23.74
N TRP A 166 1.30 3.99 -24.31
CA TRP A 166 2.40 3.24 -24.91
C TRP A 166 2.87 3.82 -26.26
N LEU A 167 1.94 4.19 -27.16
CA LEU A 167 2.27 4.66 -28.50
C LEU A 167 2.54 6.17 -28.57
N MET A 168 1.81 6.97 -27.79
CA MET A 168 1.88 8.42 -27.84
C MET A 168 2.60 9.05 -26.65
N GLY A 169 3.00 8.26 -25.65
CA GLY A 169 3.67 8.78 -24.45
C GLY A 169 2.82 9.73 -23.61
N VAL A 170 1.49 9.69 -23.77
CA VAL A 170 0.58 10.58 -23.04
C VAL A 170 0.68 10.30 -21.55
N SER A 171 0.85 11.37 -20.74
CA SER A 171 0.89 11.23 -19.29
C SER A 171 -0.44 10.64 -18.76
N PRO A 172 -0.38 9.64 -17.88
CA PRO A 172 -1.58 9.04 -17.26
C PRO A 172 -2.51 10.06 -16.59
N ILE A 173 -1.97 11.20 -16.14
CA ILE A 173 -2.74 12.28 -15.49
C ILE A 173 -3.81 12.83 -16.43
N TRP A 174 -3.48 13.08 -17.70
CA TRP A 174 -4.44 13.60 -18.69
C TRP A 174 -5.53 12.58 -18.97
N ILE A 175 -5.22 11.30 -18.98
CA ILE A 175 -6.20 10.23 -19.19
C ILE A 175 -7.18 10.17 -18.01
N ILE A 176 -6.68 10.30 -16.78
CA ILE A 176 -7.54 10.33 -15.57
C ILE A 176 -8.48 11.52 -15.60
N ILE A 177 -7.99 12.72 -15.95
CA ILE A 177 -8.81 13.93 -16.06
C ILE A 177 -9.87 13.75 -17.16
N ALA A 178 -9.48 13.28 -18.34
CA ALA A 178 -10.40 13.07 -19.44
C ALA A 178 -11.48 12.02 -19.11
N ALA A 179 -11.09 10.91 -18.47
CA ALA A 179 -12.01 9.88 -18.01
C ALA A 179 -12.98 10.40 -16.93
N GLY A 180 -12.49 11.23 -16.00
CA GLY A 180 -13.31 11.86 -14.97
C GLY A 180 -14.36 12.82 -15.57
N ILE A 181 -13.95 13.69 -16.49
CA ILE A 181 -14.86 14.62 -17.19
C ILE A 181 -15.85 13.82 -18.04
N GLY A 182 -15.38 12.84 -18.82
CA GLY A 182 -16.23 12.01 -19.64
C GLY A 182 -17.27 11.21 -18.83
N GLY A 183 -16.86 10.65 -17.70
CA GLY A 183 -17.76 9.96 -16.77
C GLY A 183 -18.81 10.89 -16.16
N TYR A 184 -18.42 12.11 -15.79
CA TYR A 184 -19.36 13.11 -15.28
C TYR A 184 -20.41 13.54 -16.30
N ILE A 185 -19.98 13.79 -17.55
CA ILE A 185 -20.88 14.17 -18.65
C ILE A 185 -21.83 13.00 -18.97
N TYR A 186 -21.29 11.78 -19.07
CA TYR A 186 -22.10 10.59 -19.34
C TYR A 186 -23.15 10.35 -18.24
N GLY A 187 -22.76 10.49 -16.98
CA GLY A 187 -23.68 10.35 -15.85
C GLY A 187 -24.82 11.37 -15.85
N ARG A 188 -24.56 12.59 -16.35
CA ARG A 188 -25.60 13.64 -16.45
C ARG A 188 -26.55 13.43 -17.64
N ILE A 189 -26.07 12.79 -18.71
CA ILE A 189 -26.89 12.53 -19.91
C ILE A 189 -27.73 11.26 -19.73
N ALA A 190 -27.22 10.29 -18.94
CA ALA A 190 -27.87 9.00 -18.70
C ALA A 190 -28.81 8.99 -17.48
N ALA A 191 -28.84 10.05 -16.67
CA ALA A 191 -29.79 10.28 -15.58
C ALA A 191 -30.95 11.14 -16.03
#